data_5d1a3331fe8562a4c50c3e57a5a86dac
#
_entry.id   5d1a3331fe8562a4c50c3e57a5a86dac
#
_cell.length_a   1.000
_cell.length_b   1.000
_cell.length_c   1.000
_cell.angle_alpha   90.00
_cell.angle_beta   90.00
_cell.angle_gamma   90.00
#
_symmetry.space_group_name_H-M   'P 1'
#
loop_
_entity.id
_entity.type
_entity.pdbx_description
1 polymer ?
#
loop_
_entity_poly.entity_id
_entity_poly.type
_entity_poly.pdbx_seq_one_letter_code
_entity_poly.pdbx_strand_id
1 'polypeptide(L)'
;VCLPATSVTGGRPSEAAFWGGAESADMAWDFSTDPEFQKKLDWVEEFCKEEVEPLEFVFPYAVRSPDPKVKAYVRGLQQQIKDQGLWALFLDEDLGGPGFGQLKLGLLNEIIGRYQGAPQMFGAAAPDTGNIEMLAAFGTEEQKERWLKPLLNQDIFSAYSMTEPQGGSDPNLFKTHAVRDGDEWVINGEKWFTSAGRVADILFVMCTNGMFVVPRQTPGVEIQPEPRNHNHIIYRDVRVPLDHLLGPEDGAKTLAQRRLGGGRIHHAMRTIAQCKLAFDMMCERALSRESHGKVIAEHQMVQEKIADSYAAIRMLRLLVLETAWRIDNSSTKEARTDIATVKFTMAKVLRDVSFNALHILGSLGTTDLTPLQAMYASAPTMGLADGADEVHKATVARRVLRDYSPQQHPYWPTEYLPAKRAAAWDKFESKFEADPELRASAEAYKKYFRNRR
;
A
#
# COMPACT_ATOMS: atom_id res chain seq x y z
N VAL A 1 -34.49 -35.88 20.43
CA VAL A 1 -34.38 -36.67 19.20
C VAL A 1 -33.09 -36.24 18.52
N CYS A 2 -32.03 -37.06 18.68
CA CYS A 2 -30.74 -36.88 18.07
C CYS A 2 -30.87 -37.11 16.56
N LEU A 3 -30.54 -36.12 15.76
CA LEU A 3 -30.24 -36.30 14.35
C LEU A 3 -28.76 -36.72 14.20
N PRO A 4 -28.43 -37.67 13.30
CA PRO A 4 -27.05 -38.14 13.15
C PRO A 4 -26.16 -37.06 12.52
N ALA A 5 -24.94 -36.94 13.02
CA ALA A 5 -23.89 -36.14 12.46
C ALA A 5 -23.55 -36.65 11.04
N THR A 6 -24.01 -35.96 10.02
CA THR A 6 -23.48 -36.14 8.67
C THR A 6 -22.09 -35.50 8.62
N SER A 7 -21.08 -36.33 8.40
CA SER A 7 -19.73 -35.91 8.10
C SER A 7 -19.75 -35.05 6.81
N VAL A 8 -19.70 -33.75 6.99
CA VAL A 8 -19.47 -32.82 5.87
C VAL A 8 -17.97 -32.84 5.58
N THR A 9 -17.59 -33.74 4.69
CA THR A 9 -16.30 -33.62 3.94
C THR A 9 -16.48 -32.56 2.86
N GLY A 10 -16.71 -31.33 3.27
CA GLY A 10 -16.71 -30.17 2.38
C GLY A 10 -15.34 -29.53 2.49
N GLY A 11 -14.49 -29.71 1.47
CA GLY A 11 -13.31 -28.88 1.29
C GLY A 11 -13.72 -27.41 1.39
N ARG A 12 -12.87 -26.56 1.97
CA ARG A 12 -13.06 -25.10 1.96
C ARG A 12 -13.38 -24.67 0.52
N PRO A 13 -14.38 -23.81 0.29
CA PRO A 13 -14.52 -23.18 -1.02
C PRO A 13 -13.18 -22.49 -1.32
N SER A 14 -12.65 -22.66 -2.53
CA SER A 14 -11.41 -22.02 -2.93
C SER A 14 -11.51 -20.51 -2.63
N GLU A 15 -10.46 -19.91 -2.15
CA GLU A 15 -10.41 -18.47 -1.81
C GLU A 15 -10.89 -17.60 -2.99
N ALA A 16 -10.63 -18.04 -4.22
CA ALA A 16 -11.12 -17.47 -5.46
C ALA A 16 -12.66 -17.32 -5.51
N ALA A 17 -13.41 -18.30 -5.04
CA ALA A 17 -14.87 -18.25 -5.05
C ALA A 17 -15.44 -17.25 -4.03
N PHE A 18 -14.78 -17.08 -2.88
CA PHE A 18 -15.25 -16.19 -1.84
C PHE A 18 -14.94 -14.71 -2.11
N TRP A 19 -13.76 -14.43 -2.72
CA TRP A 19 -13.28 -13.07 -2.96
C TRP A 19 -13.47 -12.58 -4.40
N GLY A 20 -14.20 -13.32 -5.24
CA GLY A 20 -14.61 -12.90 -6.57
C GLY A 20 -13.75 -13.43 -7.71
N GLY A 21 -13.13 -14.59 -7.54
CA GLY A 21 -12.58 -15.36 -8.65
C GLY A 21 -13.70 -16.20 -9.29
N ALA A 22 -14.44 -15.67 -10.23
CA ALA A 22 -15.44 -16.41 -10.99
C ALA A 22 -15.03 -16.52 -12.47
N GLU A 23 -15.21 -17.71 -12.99
CA GLU A 23 -15.07 -18.03 -14.40
C GLU A 23 -15.94 -17.13 -15.27
N SER A 24 -15.39 -16.06 -15.85
CA SER A 24 -15.90 -15.47 -17.09
C SER A 24 -14.82 -14.65 -17.79
N ALA A 25 -14.41 -15.13 -18.95
CA ALA A 25 -13.29 -14.63 -19.73
C ALA A 25 -13.54 -13.30 -20.48
N ASP A 26 -14.63 -12.56 -20.20
CA ASP A 26 -15.06 -11.47 -21.08
C ASP A 26 -15.44 -10.12 -20.41
N MET A 27 -15.17 -9.92 -19.12
CA MET A 27 -15.54 -8.65 -18.47
C MET A 27 -14.38 -8.03 -17.71
N ALA A 28 -13.78 -7.01 -18.30
CA ALA A 28 -12.66 -6.22 -17.71
C ALA A 28 -12.97 -5.49 -16.38
N TRP A 29 -14.20 -5.57 -15.89
CA TRP A 29 -14.69 -4.83 -14.73
C TRP A 29 -14.52 -5.54 -13.37
N ASP A 30 -14.21 -6.84 -13.38
CA ASP A 30 -13.96 -7.61 -12.15
C ASP A 30 -12.49 -7.58 -11.70
N PHE A 31 -11.62 -6.93 -12.49
CA PHE A 31 -10.17 -6.90 -12.30
C PHE A 31 -9.55 -8.30 -12.24
N SER A 32 -10.14 -9.28 -12.93
CA SER A 32 -9.49 -10.56 -13.21
C SER A 32 -8.29 -10.34 -14.13
N THR A 33 -7.45 -11.35 -14.23
CA THR A 33 -6.26 -11.28 -15.07
C THR A 33 -6.35 -12.32 -16.19
N ASP A 34 -5.43 -12.26 -17.16
CA ASP A 34 -5.35 -13.26 -18.21
C ASP A 34 -5.03 -14.66 -17.65
N PRO A 35 -5.46 -15.75 -18.33
CA PRO A 35 -5.31 -17.11 -17.81
C PRO A 35 -3.85 -17.53 -17.53
N GLU A 36 -2.89 -16.98 -18.29
CA GLU A 36 -1.47 -17.32 -18.07
C GLU A 36 -0.93 -16.67 -16.81
N PHE A 37 -1.35 -15.44 -16.52
CA PHE A 37 -0.97 -14.81 -15.25
C PHE A 37 -1.73 -15.40 -14.07
N GLN A 38 -2.98 -15.84 -14.25
CA GLN A 38 -3.74 -16.56 -13.22
C GLN A 38 -3.00 -17.84 -12.78
N LYS A 39 -2.48 -18.63 -13.71
CA LYS A 39 -1.66 -19.81 -13.38
C LYS A 39 -0.43 -19.45 -12.53
N LYS A 40 0.18 -18.28 -12.79
CA LYS A 40 1.28 -17.78 -11.97
C LYS A 40 0.82 -17.42 -10.56
N LEU A 41 -0.36 -16.77 -10.42
CA LEU A 41 -0.93 -16.45 -9.11
C LEU A 41 -1.26 -17.71 -8.31
N ASP A 42 -1.84 -18.73 -8.96
CA ASP A 42 -2.16 -20.01 -8.34
C ASP A 42 -0.87 -20.71 -7.85
N TRP A 43 0.18 -20.71 -8.66
CA TRP A 43 1.50 -21.22 -8.27
C TRP A 43 2.08 -20.44 -7.08
N VAL A 44 1.94 -19.12 -7.07
CA VAL A 44 2.43 -18.27 -5.95
C VAL A 44 1.72 -18.60 -4.65
N GLU A 45 0.40 -18.79 -4.68
CA GLU A 45 -0.39 -19.17 -3.50
C GLU A 45 0.08 -20.51 -2.92
N GLU A 46 0.21 -21.54 -3.78
CA GLU A 46 0.69 -22.85 -3.38
C GLU A 46 2.13 -22.80 -2.86
N PHE A 47 3.02 -22.13 -3.58
CA PHE A 47 4.42 -21.98 -3.19
C PHE A 47 4.59 -21.26 -1.85
N CYS A 48 3.82 -20.18 -1.62
CA CYS A 48 3.87 -19.49 -0.35
C CYS A 48 3.41 -20.37 0.81
N LYS A 49 2.35 -21.13 0.61
CA LYS A 49 1.77 -22.01 1.62
C LYS A 49 2.68 -23.22 1.93
N GLU A 50 3.24 -23.86 0.92
CA GLU A 50 3.99 -25.11 1.08
C GLU A 50 5.49 -24.89 1.41
N GLU A 51 6.07 -23.76 0.95
CA GLU A 51 7.52 -23.54 1.09
C GLU A 51 7.84 -22.32 1.98
N VAL A 52 7.17 -21.16 1.75
CA VAL A 52 7.57 -19.91 2.40
C VAL A 52 7.06 -19.84 3.83
N GLU A 53 5.81 -20.17 4.07
CA GLU A 53 5.20 -20.09 5.42
C GLU A 53 5.90 -21.07 6.40
N PRO A 54 6.11 -22.37 6.08
CA PRO A 54 6.85 -23.26 6.96
C PRO A 54 8.30 -22.81 7.20
N LEU A 55 8.97 -22.27 6.18
CA LEU A 55 10.33 -21.75 6.32
C LEU A 55 10.39 -20.61 7.35
N GLU A 56 9.43 -19.70 7.32
CA GLU A 56 9.40 -18.55 8.24
C GLU A 56 9.19 -18.98 9.70
N PHE A 57 8.44 -20.06 9.94
CA PHE A 57 8.26 -20.61 11.28
C PHE A 57 9.53 -21.33 11.80
N VAL A 58 10.30 -21.94 10.92
CA VAL A 58 11.52 -22.65 11.31
C VAL A 58 12.74 -21.70 11.35
N PHE A 59 12.83 -20.80 10.38
CA PHE A 59 13.94 -19.85 10.21
C PHE A 59 13.41 -18.41 10.00
N PRO A 60 12.93 -17.74 11.05
CA PRO A 60 12.44 -16.38 10.92
C PRO A 60 13.47 -15.46 10.26
N TYR A 61 13.03 -14.66 9.29
CA TYR A 61 13.90 -13.79 8.50
C TYR A 61 14.98 -14.53 7.67
N ALA A 62 14.69 -15.74 7.21
CA ALA A 62 15.62 -16.63 6.48
C ALA A 62 16.36 -15.95 5.33
N VAL A 63 15.70 -15.06 4.58
CA VAL A 63 16.27 -14.31 3.43
C VAL A 63 17.52 -13.50 3.84
N ARG A 64 17.56 -13.01 5.07
CA ARG A 64 18.69 -12.23 5.61
C ARG A 64 19.59 -13.03 6.55
N SER A 65 19.45 -14.36 6.55
CA SER A 65 20.24 -15.22 7.42
C SER A 65 21.73 -15.13 7.08
N PRO A 66 22.62 -15.00 8.07
CA PRO A 66 24.06 -15.10 7.87
C PRO A 66 24.53 -16.56 7.71
N ASP A 67 23.69 -17.55 8.05
CA ASP A 67 24.04 -18.98 7.97
C ASP A 67 24.12 -19.44 6.52
N PRO A 68 25.27 -19.99 6.06
CA PRO A 68 25.45 -20.38 4.67
C PRO A 68 24.48 -21.46 4.19
N LYS A 69 24.04 -22.38 5.08
CA LYS A 69 23.10 -23.46 4.72
C LYS A 69 21.69 -22.90 4.52
N VAL A 70 21.24 -22.01 5.43
CA VAL A 70 19.95 -21.32 5.29
C VAL A 70 19.96 -20.45 4.05
N LYS A 71 21.04 -19.71 3.81
CA LYS A 71 21.21 -18.89 2.60
C LYS A 71 21.14 -19.73 1.32
N ALA A 72 21.81 -20.87 1.28
CA ALA A 72 21.78 -21.78 0.12
C ALA A 72 20.35 -22.32 -0.13
N TYR A 73 19.63 -22.70 0.93
CA TYR A 73 18.24 -23.16 0.82
C TYR A 73 17.33 -22.06 0.28
N VAL A 74 17.41 -20.85 0.84
CA VAL A 74 16.66 -19.67 0.37
C VAL A 74 16.95 -19.39 -1.12
N ARG A 75 18.23 -19.48 -1.54
CA ARG A 75 18.60 -19.29 -2.96
C ARG A 75 17.95 -20.31 -3.88
N GLY A 76 17.79 -21.54 -3.44
CA GLY A 76 17.08 -22.59 -4.19
C GLY A 76 15.59 -22.23 -4.39
N LEU A 77 14.93 -21.70 -3.37
CA LEU A 77 13.55 -21.23 -3.46
C LEU A 77 13.42 -19.98 -4.34
N GLN A 78 14.33 -19.04 -4.20
CA GLN A 78 14.39 -17.85 -5.06
C GLN A 78 14.62 -18.17 -6.53
N GLN A 79 15.39 -19.23 -6.82
CA GLN A 79 15.58 -19.69 -8.20
C GLN A 79 14.27 -20.20 -8.79
N GLN A 80 13.46 -20.95 -8.04
CA GLN A 80 12.12 -21.36 -8.51
C GLN A 80 11.23 -20.16 -8.85
N ILE A 81 11.26 -19.10 -8.04
CA ILE A 81 10.53 -17.85 -8.33
C ILE A 81 11.03 -17.21 -9.63
N LYS A 82 12.36 -17.19 -9.84
CA LYS A 82 12.98 -16.66 -11.07
C LYS A 82 12.60 -17.49 -12.30
N ASP A 83 12.56 -18.81 -12.18
CA ASP A 83 12.19 -19.74 -13.26
C ASP A 83 10.72 -19.55 -13.70
N GLN A 84 9.85 -19.09 -12.79
CA GLN A 84 8.48 -18.67 -13.10
C GLN A 84 8.40 -17.28 -13.76
N GLY A 85 9.52 -16.56 -13.89
CA GLY A 85 9.53 -15.16 -14.34
C GLY A 85 8.87 -14.20 -13.35
N LEU A 86 8.93 -14.52 -12.03
CA LEU A 86 8.30 -13.78 -10.94
C LEU A 86 9.33 -13.03 -10.08
N TRP A 87 10.40 -12.56 -10.70
CA TRP A 87 11.44 -11.78 -10.04
C TRP A 87 11.46 -10.35 -10.56
N ALA A 88 11.74 -9.37 -9.68
CA ALA A 88 11.78 -7.95 -10.01
C ALA A 88 10.48 -7.42 -10.68
N LEU A 89 9.34 -7.96 -10.29
CA LEU A 89 8.00 -7.69 -10.84
C LEU A 89 7.58 -6.20 -10.82
N PHE A 90 8.20 -5.41 -9.95
CA PHE A 90 7.93 -3.99 -9.76
C PHE A 90 8.69 -3.09 -10.75
N LEU A 91 9.63 -3.65 -11.53
CA LEU A 91 10.38 -2.89 -12.54
C LEU A 91 9.70 -2.96 -13.91
N ASP A 92 9.67 -1.81 -14.58
CA ASP A 92 9.27 -1.67 -15.96
C ASP A 92 10.28 -2.37 -16.89
N GLU A 93 9.89 -2.69 -18.13
CA GLU A 93 10.77 -3.40 -19.09
C GLU A 93 12.02 -2.59 -19.43
N ASP A 94 11.91 -1.28 -19.59
CA ASP A 94 13.01 -0.35 -19.86
C ASP A 94 14.02 -0.25 -18.71
N LEU A 95 13.62 -0.69 -17.52
CA LEU A 95 14.47 -0.76 -16.32
C LEU A 95 14.98 -2.19 -16.03
N GLY A 96 14.70 -3.14 -16.92
CA GLY A 96 15.17 -4.54 -16.83
C GLY A 96 14.24 -5.46 -16.04
N GLY A 97 13.00 -5.06 -15.79
CA GLY A 97 11.95 -5.89 -15.20
C GLY A 97 11.07 -6.59 -16.24
N PRO A 98 10.08 -7.37 -15.80
CA PRO A 98 9.13 -8.06 -16.69
C PRO A 98 7.99 -7.19 -17.20
N GLY A 99 7.86 -5.94 -16.74
CA GLY A 99 6.85 -4.98 -17.23
C GLY A 99 5.39 -5.39 -16.99
N PHE A 100 5.09 -6.07 -15.90
CA PHE A 100 3.72 -6.54 -15.61
C PHE A 100 2.71 -5.44 -15.30
N GLY A 101 3.17 -4.23 -14.98
CA GLY A 101 2.32 -3.13 -14.55
C GLY A 101 1.82 -3.26 -13.10
N GLN A 102 1.11 -2.23 -12.65
CA GLN A 102 0.68 -2.11 -11.25
C GLN A 102 -0.50 -3.03 -10.91
N LEU A 103 -1.38 -3.34 -11.89
CA LEU A 103 -2.52 -4.20 -11.65
C LEU A 103 -2.08 -5.64 -11.34
N LYS A 104 -1.26 -6.26 -12.20
CA LYS A 104 -0.73 -7.61 -12.00
C LYS A 104 0.15 -7.69 -10.74
N LEU A 105 0.97 -6.66 -10.52
CA LEU A 105 1.77 -6.56 -9.29
C LEU A 105 0.88 -6.42 -8.04
N GLY A 106 -0.25 -5.73 -8.15
CA GLY A 106 -1.26 -5.64 -7.10
C GLY A 106 -1.83 -7.02 -6.74
N LEU A 107 -2.28 -7.78 -7.74
CA LEU A 107 -2.82 -9.12 -7.55
C LEU A 107 -1.80 -10.06 -6.87
N LEU A 108 -0.52 -10.02 -7.29
CA LEU A 108 0.54 -10.77 -6.65
C LEU A 108 0.72 -10.36 -5.17
N ASN A 109 0.75 -9.05 -4.89
CA ASN A 109 0.93 -8.56 -3.53
C ASN A 109 -0.26 -8.90 -2.61
N GLU A 110 -1.45 -9.11 -3.15
CA GLU A 110 -2.61 -9.60 -2.42
C GLU A 110 -2.39 -11.03 -1.89
N ILE A 111 -1.59 -11.85 -2.59
CA ILE A 111 -1.21 -13.20 -2.16
C ILE A 111 -0.03 -13.13 -1.20
N ILE A 112 1.11 -12.62 -1.64
CA ILE A 112 2.33 -12.64 -0.84
C ILE A 112 2.22 -11.82 0.47
N GLY A 113 1.31 -10.87 0.53
CA GLY A 113 1.03 -10.08 1.74
C GLY A 113 0.39 -10.89 2.87
N ARG A 114 -0.16 -12.08 2.59
CA ARG A 114 -0.72 -12.99 3.58
C ARG A 114 0.37 -13.69 4.40
N TYR A 115 1.54 -13.90 3.80
CA TYR A 115 2.66 -14.64 4.35
C TYR A 115 3.80 -13.71 4.76
N GLN A 116 4.25 -13.78 6.01
CA GLN A 116 5.17 -12.78 6.58
C GLN A 116 6.48 -12.66 5.81
N GLY A 117 7.14 -13.75 5.46
CA GLY A 117 8.43 -13.80 4.76
C GLY A 117 8.33 -13.62 3.24
N ALA A 118 7.13 -13.81 2.64
CA ALA A 118 6.98 -13.88 1.20
C ALA A 118 7.39 -12.60 0.45
N PRO A 119 7.07 -11.37 0.89
CA PRO A 119 7.53 -10.17 0.20
C PRO A 119 9.06 -10.11 0.03
N GLN A 120 9.82 -10.57 1.03
CA GLN A 120 11.28 -10.63 0.95
C GLN A 120 11.76 -11.79 0.07
N MET A 121 11.09 -12.95 0.16
CA MET A 121 11.41 -14.14 -0.65
C MET A 121 11.27 -13.83 -2.14
N PHE A 122 10.26 -13.08 -2.55
CA PHE A 122 10.00 -12.64 -3.93
C PHE A 122 10.82 -11.40 -4.36
N GLY A 123 11.76 -10.92 -3.55
CA GLY A 123 12.50 -9.69 -3.84
C GLY A 123 11.62 -8.44 -3.94
N ALA A 124 10.40 -8.49 -3.41
CA ALA A 124 9.39 -7.45 -3.54
C ALA A 124 9.20 -6.59 -2.28
N ALA A 125 10.11 -6.67 -1.30
CA ALA A 125 9.99 -5.94 -0.04
C ALA A 125 10.66 -4.56 -0.07
N ALA A 126 10.02 -3.57 0.54
CA ALA A 126 10.66 -2.30 0.89
C ALA A 126 11.71 -2.53 2.02
N PRO A 127 12.77 -1.71 2.10
CA PRO A 127 13.07 -0.53 1.28
C PRO A 127 13.70 -0.84 -0.07
N ASP A 128 14.14 -2.08 -0.31
CA ASP A 128 14.96 -2.46 -1.45
C ASP A 128 14.26 -2.18 -2.80
N THR A 129 12.96 -2.50 -2.93
CA THR A 129 12.22 -2.25 -4.18
C THR A 129 12.31 -0.80 -4.65
N GLY A 130 11.98 0.17 -3.81
CA GLY A 130 12.05 1.58 -4.19
C GLY A 130 13.47 2.09 -4.39
N ASN A 131 14.46 1.53 -3.70
CA ASN A 131 15.87 1.87 -3.89
C ASN A 131 16.41 1.30 -5.21
N ILE A 132 15.97 0.09 -5.57
CA ILE A 132 16.23 -0.53 -6.87
C ILE A 132 15.65 0.33 -8.01
N GLU A 133 14.39 0.76 -7.90
CA GLU A 133 13.77 1.66 -8.88
C GLU A 133 14.55 2.96 -9.08
N MET A 134 15.07 3.56 -7.99
CA MET A 134 15.92 4.76 -8.10
C MET A 134 17.22 4.47 -8.82
N LEU A 135 17.92 3.38 -8.47
CA LEU A 135 19.17 2.99 -9.12
C LEU A 135 18.96 2.66 -10.60
N ALA A 136 17.91 1.93 -10.93
CA ALA A 136 17.59 1.58 -12.30
C ALA A 136 17.31 2.81 -13.15
N ALA A 137 16.56 3.79 -12.62
CA ALA A 137 16.15 4.99 -13.35
C ALA A 137 17.22 6.07 -13.41
N PHE A 138 18.07 6.23 -12.41
CA PHE A 138 18.97 7.39 -12.26
C PHE A 138 20.45 7.01 -12.10
N GLY A 139 20.77 5.74 -11.91
CA GLY A 139 22.15 5.28 -11.75
C GLY A 139 22.93 5.30 -13.05
N THR A 140 24.23 5.61 -12.96
CA THR A 140 25.17 5.37 -14.06
C THR A 140 25.38 3.87 -14.26
N GLU A 141 25.95 3.44 -15.38
CA GLU A 141 26.21 2.01 -15.63
C GLU A 141 27.14 1.43 -14.55
N GLU A 142 28.14 2.20 -14.09
CA GLU A 142 29.04 1.80 -13.02
C GLU A 142 28.30 1.63 -11.69
N GLN A 143 27.36 2.54 -11.37
CA GLN A 143 26.52 2.43 -10.18
C GLN A 143 25.57 1.24 -10.27
N LYS A 144 25.01 0.96 -11.45
CA LYS A 144 24.15 -0.20 -11.67
C LYS A 144 24.93 -1.50 -11.49
N GLU A 145 26.12 -1.61 -12.04
CA GLU A 145 26.99 -2.78 -11.83
C GLU A 145 27.34 -2.96 -10.34
N ARG A 146 27.73 -1.89 -9.68
CA ARG A 146 28.22 -1.90 -8.31
C ARG A 146 27.13 -2.18 -7.27
N TRP A 147 25.92 -1.65 -7.47
CA TRP A 147 24.87 -1.68 -6.46
C TRP A 147 23.55 -2.27 -6.94
N LEU A 148 23.07 -1.96 -8.15
CA LEU A 148 21.78 -2.44 -8.63
C LEU A 148 21.76 -3.95 -8.80
N LYS A 149 22.73 -4.51 -9.50
CA LYS A 149 22.79 -5.97 -9.73
C LYS A 149 22.87 -6.78 -8.42
N PRO A 150 23.76 -6.43 -7.47
CA PRO A 150 23.76 -7.12 -6.18
C PRO A 150 22.48 -6.94 -5.36
N LEU A 151 21.83 -5.77 -5.40
CA LEU A 151 20.54 -5.54 -4.75
C LEU A 151 19.43 -6.39 -5.38
N LEU A 152 19.33 -6.40 -6.70
CA LEU A 152 18.37 -7.24 -7.42
C LEU A 152 18.53 -8.72 -7.10
N ASN A 153 19.78 -9.18 -6.94
CA ASN A 153 20.06 -10.55 -6.56
C ASN A 153 19.93 -10.82 -5.05
N GLN A 154 19.66 -9.78 -4.23
CA GLN A 154 19.68 -9.86 -2.78
C GLN A 154 21.04 -10.39 -2.22
N ASP A 155 22.15 -10.07 -2.90
CA ASP A 155 23.51 -10.31 -2.38
C ASP A 155 23.89 -9.25 -1.35
N ILE A 156 23.32 -8.03 -1.51
CA ILE A 156 23.35 -6.93 -0.54
C ILE A 156 21.93 -6.44 -0.28
N PHE A 157 21.76 -5.74 0.84
CA PHE A 157 20.50 -5.11 1.24
C PHE A 157 20.70 -3.60 1.45
N SER A 158 19.61 -2.85 1.31
CA SER A 158 19.67 -1.40 1.43
C SER A 158 18.75 -0.85 2.52
N ALA A 159 18.98 0.40 2.90
CA ALA A 159 18.07 1.18 3.72
C ALA A 159 17.87 2.56 3.10
N TYR A 160 16.73 3.19 3.40
CA TYR A 160 16.39 4.53 2.93
C TYR A 160 16.39 5.51 4.09
N SER A 161 17.30 6.48 4.03
CA SER A 161 17.63 7.42 5.10
C SER A 161 17.16 8.82 4.69
N MET A 162 15.88 9.13 4.96
CA MET A 162 15.22 10.36 4.49
C MET A 162 14.83 11.29 5.63
N THR A 163 13.93 10.85 6.51
CA THR A 163 13.32 11.65 7.59
C THR A 163 14.38 12.12 8.59
N GLU A 164 14.17 13.31 9.16
CA GLU A 164 15.03 13.88 10.19
C GLU A 164 14.22 14.18 11.47
N PRO A 165 14.86 14.26 12.64
CA PRO A 165 14.14 14.49 13.91
C PRO A 165 13.23 15.73 13.91
N GLN A 166 13.64 16.81 13.23
CA GLN A 166 12.89 18.06 13.17
C GLN A 166 11.89 18.14 12.00
N GLY A 167 11.94 17.20 11.05
CA GLY A 167 11.13 17.26 9.85
C GLY A 167 10.72 15.90 9.31
N GLY A 168 9.44 15.52 9.43
CA GLY A 168 8.88 14.31 8.83
C GLY A 168 8.04 14.65 7.61
N SER A 169 6.86 15.21 7.82
CA SER A 169 5.90 15.55 6.77
C SER A 169 6.29 16.75 5.90
N ASP A 170 7.26 17.54 6.33
CA ASP A 170 7.80 18.67 5.58
C ASP A 170 9.30 18.49 5.31
N PRO A 171 9.69 17.97 4.13
CA PRO A 171 11.08 17.79 3.75
C PRO A 171 11.87 19.10 3.57
N ASN A 172 11.21 20.27 3.56
CA ASN A 172 11.91 21.55 3.50
C ASN A 172 12.63 21.89 4.81
N LEU A 173 12.29 21.22 5.89
CA LEU A 173 12.96 21.35 7.20
C LEU A 173 14.23 20.51 7.31
N PHE A 174 14.55 19.66 6.34
CA PHE A 174 15.73 18.82 6.37
C PHE A 174 17.02 19.66 6.33
N LYS A 175 18.03 19.19 7.05
CA LYS A 175 19.31 19.88 7.24
C LYS A 175 20.52 19.04 6.83
N THR A 176 20.36 17.71 6.74
CA THR A 176 21.45 16.83 6.27
C THR A 176 21.91 17.29 4.88
N HIS A 177 23.19 17.56 4.75
CA HIS A 177 23.77 18.11 3.52
C HIS A 177 25.11 17.45 3.20
N ALA A 178 25.52 17.55 1.97
CA ALA A 178 26.82 17.11 1.48
C ALA A 178 27.62 18.32 0.94
N VAL A 179 28.89 18.40 1.27
CA VAL A 179 29.79 19.43 0.76
C VAL A 179 30.88 18.75 -0.04
N ARG A 180 31.18 19.30 -1.24
CA ARG A 180 32.26 18.80 -2.05
C ARG A 180 33.61 19.25 -1.46
N ASP A 181 34.54 18.33 -1.26
CA ASP A 181 35.87 18.53 -0.78
C ASP A 181 36.87 17.75 -1.65
N GLY A 182 37.45 18.41 -2.64
CA GLY A 182 38.28 17.74 -3.64
C GLY A 182 37.51 16.74 -4.47
N ASP A 183 37.94 15.49 -4.42
CA ASP A 183 37.35 14.35 -5.15
C ASP A 183 36.32 13.57 -4.32
N GLU A 184 35.87 14.11 -3.20
CA GLU A 184 34.93 13.48 -2.28
C GLU A 184 33.75 14.41 -1.95
N TRP A 185 32.67 13.78 -1.49
CA TRP A 185 31.58 14.43 -0.75
C TRP A 185 31.73 14.19 0.73
N VAL A 186 31.53 15.21 1.54
CA VAL A 186 31.50 15.15 3.01
C VAL A 186 30.08 15.37 3.48
N ILE A 187 29.46 14.31 4.03
CA ILE A 187 28.05 14.31 4.47
C ILE A 187 27.99 14.53 5.97
N ASN A 188 27.18 15.52 6.38
CA ASN A 188 26.88 15.83 7.78
C ASN A 188 25.38 15.97 8.01
N GLY A 189 24.90 15.43 9.15
CA GLY A 189 23.51 15.51 9.56
C GLY A 189 23.04 14.29 10.33
N GLU A 190 21.73 14.15 10.44
CA GLU A 190 21.14 13.00 11.12
C GLU A 190 19.82 12.60 10.45
N LYS A 191 19.53 11.32 10.50
CA LYS A 191 18.32 10.72 9.91
C LYS A 191 17.66 9.81 10.91
N TRP A 192 16.32 9.87 10.99
CA TRP A 192 15.55 9.03 11.88
C TRP A 192 14.55 8.17 11.13
N PHE A 193 14.16 7.08 11.77
CA PHE A 193 13.30 6.04 11.19
C PHE A 193 13.87 5.39 9.92
N THR A 194 15.21 5.24 9.86
CA THR A 194 15.87 4.49 8.78
C THR A 194 15.66 2.99 9.00
N SER A 195 14.58 2.46 8.40
CA SER A 195 14.25 1.03 8.51
C SER A 195 15.36 0.16 7.94
N ALA A 196 15.68 -0.93 8.63
CA ALA A 196 16.75 -1.86 8.28
C ALA A 196 18.18 -1.27 8.30
N GLY A 197 18.42 -0.06 8.79
CA GLY A 197 19.73 0.59 8.77
C GLY A 197 20.87 -0.22 9.41
N ARG A 198 20.58 -1.05 10.43
CA ARG A 198 21.58 -1.91 11.09
C ARG A 198 22.04 -3.10 10.25
N VAL A 199 21.17 -3.61 9.39
CA VAL A 199 21.39 -4.84 8.62
C VAL A 199 21.60 -4.57 7.13
N ALA A 200 21.42 -3.33 6.70
CA ALA A 200 21.71 -2.91 5.34
C ALA A 200 23.22 -2.87 5.07
N ASP A 201 23.60 -3.12 3.84
CA ASP A 201 24.99 -2.97 3.36
C ASP A 201 25.22 -1.54 2.88
N ILE A 202 24.20 -0.94 2.27
CA ILE A 202 24.23 0.43 1.73
C ILE A 202 23.02 1.25 2.21
N LEU A 203 23.24 2.55 2.37
CA LEU A 203 22.26 3.54 2.79
C LEU A 203 22.00 4.52 1.65
N PHE A 204 20.75 4.73 1.27
CA PHE A 204 20.36 5.82 0.38
C PHE A 204 20.05 7.04 1.24
N VAL A 205 20.98 7.99 1.26
CA VAL A 205 20.93 9.16 2.15
C VAL A 205 20.44 10.38 1.38
N MET A 206 19.25 10.87 1.75
CA MET A 206 18.70 12.10 1.20
C MET A 206 19.33 13.31 1.88
N CYS A 207 20.16 14.04 1.16
CA CYS A 207 20.67 15.34 1.54
C CYS A 207 19.85 16.47 0.90
N THR A 208 19.99 17.71 1.39
CA THR A 208 19.29 18.87 0.83
C THR A 208 19.66 19.12 -0.64
N ASN A 209 20.86 18.73 -1.02
CA ASN A 209 21.46 18.96 -2.35
C ASN A 209 21.74 17.69 -3.16
N GLY A 210 21.29 16.51 -2.73
CA GLY A 210 21.49 15.28 -3.50
C GLY A 210 21.02 14.01 -2.79
N MET A 211 20.97 12.90 -3.54
CA MET A 211 20.76 11.56 -3.03
C MET A 211 22.09 10.80 -3.11
N PHE A 212 22.56 10.27 -2.01
CA PHE A 212 23.86 9.61 -1.94
C PHE A 212 23.73 8.14 -1.57
N VAL A 213 24.52 7.27 -2.24
CA VAL A 213 24.65 5.86 -1.84
C VAL A 213 25.87 5.74 -0.93
N VAL A 214 25.62 5.45 0.35
CA VAL A 214 26.66 5.41 1.38
C VAL A 214 26.79 3.98 1.90
N PRO A 215 27.95 3.30 1.77
CA PRO A 215 28.18 2.04 2.45
C PRO A 215 28.03 2.20 3.96
N ARG A 216 27.28 1.30 4.59
CA ARG A 216 26.98 1.42 6.03
C ARG A 216 28.22 1.45 6.92
N GLN A 217 29.32 0.82 6.48
CA GLN A 217 30.57 0.74 7.22
C GLN A 217 31.47 1.97 7.03
N THR A 218 31.04 2.97 6.25
CA THR A 218 31.84 4.20 6.01
C THR A 218 32.12 4.89 7.36
N PRO A 219 33.36 5.27 7.65
CA PRO A 219 33.70 6.02 8.86
C PRO A 219 32.82 7.26 9.02
N GLY A 220 32.35 7.51 10.23
CA GLY A 220 31.43 8.62 10.54
C GLY A 220 29.93 8.26 10.44
N VAL A 221 29.58 7.07 9.95
CA VAL A 221 28.19 6.54 10.02
C VAL A 221 27.96 5.93 11.39
N GLU A 222 27.20 6.62 12.22
CA GLU A 222 26.90 6.21 13.60
C GLU A 222 25.44 5.76 13.73
N ILE A 223 25.21 4.46 13.89
CA ILE A 223 23.86 3.91 14.05
C ILE A 223 23.57 3.81 15.55
N GLN A 224 22.60 4.59 16.01
CA GLN A 224 22.19 4.62 17.40
C GLN A 224 21.49 3.31 17.83
N PRO A 225 21.61 2.88 19.11
CA PRO A 225 21.06 1.62 19.58
C PRO A 225 19.53 1.55 19.54
N GLU A 226 18.86 2.67 19.66
CA GLU A 226 17.39 2.80 19.67
C GLU A 226 16.92 3.77 18.57
N PRO A 227 15.68 3.60 18.07
CA PRO A 227 14.75 2.49 18.22
C PRO A 227 15.13 1.27 17.37
N ARG A 228 14.75 0.05 17.80
CA ARG A 228 15.27 -1.23 17.26
C ARG A 228 15.09 -1.42 15.75
N ASN A 229 13.91 -1.14 15.19
CA ASN A 229 13.57 -1.46 13.80
C ASN A 229 13.66 -0.25 12.87
N HIS A 230 13.67 0.95 13.42
CA HIS A 230 13.69 2.23 12.70
C HIS A 230 14.84 3.05 13.24
N ASN A 231 16.03 2.85 12.71
CA ASN A 231 17.25 3.36 13.30
C ASN A 231 17.36 4.88 13.17
N HIS A 232 17.93 5.49 14.19
CA HIS A 232 18.48 6.82 14.16
C HIS A 232 19.94 6.71 13.72
N ILE A 233 20.33 7.44 12.68
CA ILE A 233 21.67 7.43 12.09
C ILE A 233 22.22 8.86 12.08
N ILE A 234 23.40 9.02 12.63
CA ILE A 234 24.15 10.28 12.63
C ILE A 234 25.28 10.15 11.62
N TYR A 235 25.44 11.13 10.78
CA TYR A 235 26.49 11.25 9.78
C TYR A 235 27.45 12.37 10.23
N ARG A 236 28.71 12.01 10.58
CA ARG A 236 29.75 12.95 11.03
C ARG A 236 30.94 12.87 10.09
N ASP A 237 31.10 13.89 9.27
CA ASP A 237 32.16 13.97 8.28
C ASP A 237 32.30 12.70 7.44
N VAL A 238 31.17 12.13 7.04
CA VAL A 238 31.12 10.91 6.24
C VAL A 238 31.61 11.22 4.82
N ARG A 239 32.75 10.65 4.47
CA ARG A 239 33.40 10.88 3.19
C ARG A 239 33.07 9.77 2.21
N VAL A 240 32.60 10.15 1.03
CA VAL A 240 32.32 9.23 -0.08
C VAL A 240 32.84 9.84 -1.39
N PRO A 241 33.33 9.02 -2.34
CA PRO A 241 33.72 9.47 -3.67
C PRO A 241 32.62 10.21 -4.42
N LEU A 242 32.97 11.01 -5.41
CA LEU A 242 32.02 11.82 -6.19
C LEU A 242 30.99 10.96 -6.91
N ASP A 243 31.34 9.75 -7.35
CA ASP A 243 30.48 8.77 -8.00
C ASP A 243 29.44 8.11 -7.08
N HIS A 244 29.41 8.47 -5.80
CA HIS A 244 28.36 8.06 -4.87
C HIS A 244 27.10 8.95 -4.92
N LEU A 245 27.12 10.07 -5.61
CA LEU A 245 25.92 10.87 -5.91
C LEU A 245 25.06 10.13 -6.93
N LEU A 246 23.82 9.82 -6.54
CA LEU A 246 22.83 9.19 -7.42
C LEU A 246 21.99 10.25 -8.13
N GLY A 247 22.03 10.23 -9.46
CA GLY A 247 21.33 11.22 -10.28
C GLY A 247 21.99 12.61 -10.21
N PRO A 248 21.25 13.69 -10.57
CA PRO A 248 21.81 15.04 -10.60
C PRO A 248 21.94 15.66 -9.20
N GLU A 249 22.86 16.60 -9.05
CA GLU A 249 22.84 17.53 -7.92
C GLU A 249 21.47 18.21 -7.82
N ASP A 250 21.02 18.52 -6.60
CA ASP A 250 19.68 19.05 -6.30
C ASP A 250 18.49 18.13 -6.70
N GLY A 251 18.76 16.92 -7.19
CA GLY A 251 17.76 15.95 -7.65
C GLY A 251 17.05 15.17 -6.54
N ALA A 252 17.47 15.28 -5.28
CA ALA A 252 17.00 14.43 -4.18
C ALA A 252 15.46 14.34 -4.06
N LYS A 253 14.74 15.46 -4.21
CA LYS A 253 13.27 15.49 -4.13
C LYS A 253 12.61 14.72 -5.28
N THR A 254 13.16 14.82 -6.48
CA THR A 254 12.65 14.09 -7.66
C THR A 254 12.82 12.58 -7.49
N LEU A 255 14.01 12.17 -7.06
CA LEU A 255 14.32 10.76 -6.80
C LEU A 255 13.41 10.20 -5.70
N ALA A 256 13.23 10.94 -4.59
CA ALA A 256 12.34 10.57 -3.51
C ALA A 256 10.88 10.40 -3.97
N GLN A 257 10.38 11.27 -4.84
CA GLN A 257 9.00 11.15 -5.37
C GLN A 257 8.84 9.92 -6.29
N ARG A 258 9.83 9.61 -7.13
CA ARG A 258 9.82 8.37 -7.95
C ARG A 258 9.72 7.15 -7.05
N ARG A 259 10.61 7.04 -6.06
CA ARG A 259 10.66 5.93 -5.09
C ARG A 259 9.34 5.71 -4.34
N LEU A 260 8.70 6.79 -3.90
CA LEU A 260 7.49 6.70 -3.08
C LEU A 260 6.22 6.43 -3.90
N GLY A 261 6.25 6.59 -5.21
CA GLY A 261 5.07 6.50 -6.08
C GLY A 261 4.48 5.08 -6.14
N GLY A 262 5.26 4.10 -6.57
CA GLY A 262 4.84 2.70 -6.73
C GLY A 262 4.60 1.97 -5.41
N GLY A 263 5.42 2.23 -4.40
CA GLY A 263 5.36 1.55 -3.11
C GLY A 263 4.00 1.60 -2.39
N ARG A 264 3.21 2.65 -2.61
CA ARG A 264 1.90 2.84 -1.96
C ARG A 264 0.87 1.81 -2.39
N ILE A 265 0.86 1.40 -3.66
CA ILE A 265 -0.06 0.36 -4.17
C ILE A 265 0.32 -1.01 -3.60
N HIS A 266 1.61 -1.34 -3.58
CA HIS A 266 2.10 -2.59 -3.00
C HIS A 266 1.74 -2.71 -1.51
N HIS A 267 1.94 -1.65 -0.73
CA HIS A 267 1.58 -1.63 0.68
C HIS A 267 0.07 -1.81 0.89
N ALA A 268 -0.75 -1.18 0.05
CA ALA A 268 -2.20 -1.29 0.15
C ALA A 268 -2.69 -2.71 -0.15
N MET A 269 -2.16 -3.37 -1.18
CA MET A 269 -2.54 -4.76 -1.51
C MET A 269 -2.10 -5.74 -0.43
N ARG A 270 -0.90 -5.59 0.15
CA ARG A 270 -0.46 -6.40 1.30
C ARG A 270 -1.32 -6.15 2.53
N THR A 271 -1.76 -4.92 2.74
CA THR A 271 -2.71 -4.59 3.82
C THR A 271 -4.04 -5.30 3.61
N ILE A 272 -4.54 -5.38 2.37
CA ILE A 272 -5.74 -6.16 2.04
C ILE A 272 -5.53 -7.64 2.37
N ALA A 273 -4.39 -8.22 2.01
CA ALA A 273 -4.05 -9.62 2.35
C ALA A 273 -4.08 -9.87 3.86
N GLN A 274 -3.50 -8.96 4.65
CA GLN A 274 -3.56 -9.03 6.11
C GLN A 274 -5.00 -8.91 6.65
N CYS A 275 -5.80 -8.00 6.08
CA CYS A 275 -7.21 -7.87 6.43
C CYS A 275 -8.01 -9.15 6.12
N LYS A 276 -7.74 -9.80 4.98
CA LYS A 276 -8.35 -11.09 4.62
C LYS A 276 -7.97 -12.18 5.63
N LEU A 277 -6.69 -12.29 6.01
CA LEU A 277 -6.26 -13.25 7.02
C LEU A 277 -6.95 -13.01 8.36
N ALA A 278 -7.03 -11.75 8.82
CA ALA A 278 -7.75 -11.40 10.05
C ALA A 278 -9.25 -11.73 9.95
N PHE A 279 -9.85 -11.52 8.77
CA PHE A 279 -11.25 -11.85 8.50
C PHE A 279 -11.53 -13.35 8.53
N ASP A 280 -10.65 -14.17 7.92
CA ASP A 280 -10.77 -15.61 7.94
C ASP A 280 -10.74 -16.14 9.39
N MET A 281 -9.76 -15.69 10.19
CA MET A 281 -9.66 -16.04 11.61
C MET A 281 -10.90 -15.62 12.40
N MET A 282 -11.44 -14.43 12.12
CA MET A 282 -12.68 -13.94 12.73
C MET A 282 -13.88 -14.83 12.43
N CYS A 283 -14.05 -15.22 11.17
CA CYS A 283 -15.16 -16.07 10.72
C CYS A 283 -15.05 -17.49 11.27
N GLU A 284 -13.86 -18.11 11.21
CA GLU A 284 -13.62 -19.43 11.79
C GLU A 284 -13.89 -19.45 13.30
N ARG A 285 -13.45 -18.41 14.01
CA ARG A 285 -13.73 -18.27 15.43
C ARG A 285 -15.22 -18.11 15.72
N ALA A 286 -15.90 -17.30 14.93
CA ALA A 286 -17.33 -17.05 15.09
C ALA A 286 -18.16 -18.34 14.94
N LEU A 287 -17.77 -19.23 14.04
CA LEU A 287 -18.44 -20.52 13.80
C LEU A 287 -18.05 -21.60 14.80
N SER A 288 -16.87 -21.54 15.41
CA SER A 288 -16.34 -22.58 16.30
C SER A 288 -16.54 -22.30 17.80
N ARG A 289 -16.84 -21.07 18.19
CA ARG A 289 -16.98 -20.68 19.60
C ARG A 289 -18.44 -20.58 20.01
N GLU A 290 -18.79 -21.23 21.11
CA GLU A 290 -20.11 -21.12 21.73
C GLU A 290 -20.10 -20.14 22.91
N SER A 291 -21.20 -19.40 23.08
CA SER A 291 -21.48 -18.54 24.20
C SER A 291 -23.00 -18.37 24.34
N HIS A 292 -23.48 -18.36 25.58
CA HIS A 292 -24.92 -18.25 25.87
C HIS A 292 -25.80 -19.26 25.10
N GLY A 293 -25.31 -20.52 25.00
CA GLY A 293 -26.06 -21.65 24.45
C GLY A 293 -26.13 -21.72 22.92
N LYS A 294 -25.33 -20.93 22.21
CA LYS A 294 -25.26 -20.96 20.74
C LYS A 294 -23.88 -20.50 20.25
N VAL A 295 -23.55 -20.80 18.99
CA VAL A 295 -22.33 -20.30 18.34
C VAL A 295 -22.37 -18.79 18.28
N ILE A 296 -21.20 -18.13 18.47
CA ILE A 296 -21.17 -16.67 18.54
C ILE A 296 -21.52 -16.01 17.20
N ALA A 297 -21.43 -16.71 16.08
CA ALA A 297 -21.89 -16.26 14.76
C ALA A 297 -23.40 -15.94 14.72
N GLU A 298 -24.20 -16.47 15.64
CA GLU A 298 -25.64 -16.19 15.74
C GLU A 298 -25.99 -14.91 16.53
N HIS A 299 -24.98 -14.22 17.08
CA HIS A 299 -25.17 -12.97 17.78
C HIS A 299 -25.06 -11.78 16.81
N GLN A 300 -26.03 -10.87 16.82
CA GLN A 300 -26.10 -9.74 15.89
C GLN A 300 -24.87 -8.82 15.94
N MET A 301 -24.27 -8.57 17.11
CA MET A 301 -23.06 -7.76 17.24
C MET A 301 -21.81 -8.45 16.64
N VAL A 302 -21.82 -9.76 16.50
CA VAL A 302 -20.79 -10.52 15.79
C VAL A 302 -21.02 -10.43 14.28
N GLN A 303 -22.28 -10.60 13.86
CA GLN A 303 -22.68 -10.46 12.46
C GLN A 303 -22.37 -9.06 11.90
N GLU A 304 -22.62 -7.99 12.67
CA GLU A 304 -22.26 -6.61 12.33
C GLU A 304 -20.75 -6.48 12.04
N LYS A 305 -19.89 -6.97 12.95
CA LYS A 305 -18.44 -6.90 12.76
C LYS A 305 -17.96 -7.66 11.51
N ILE A 306 -18.56 -8.81 11.23
CA ILE A 306 -18.25 -9.59 10.03
C ILE A 306 -18.69 -8.82 8.77
N ALA A 307 -19.93 -8.31 8.75
CA ALA A 307 -20.48 -7.59 7.60
C ALA A 307 -19.69 -6.31 7.29
N ASP A 308 -19.38 -5.50 8.31
CA ASP A 308 -18.61 -4.26 8.17
C ASP A 308 -17.19 -4.54 7.69
N SER A 309 -16.54 -5.56 8.25
CA SER A 309 -15.19 -5.95 7.84
C SER A 309 -15.16 -6.44 6.38
N TYR A 310 -16.12 -7.26 5.97
CA TYR A 310 -16.26 -7.71 4.60
C TYR A 310 -16.42 -6.53 3.63
N ALA A 311 -17.36 -5.62 3.94
CA ALA A 311 -17.61 -4.44 3.11
C ALA A 311 -16.37 -3.55 3.00
N ALA A 312 -15.68 -3.29 4.12
CA ALA A 312 -14.47 -2.45 4.14
C ALA A 312 -13.33 -3.05 3.30
N ILE A 313 -13.10 -4.36 3.39
CA ILE A 313 -12.09 -5.06 2.57
C ILE A 313 -12.44 -4.97 1.09
N ARG A 314 -13.70 -5.23 0.71
CA ARG A 314 -14.16 -5.16 -0.67
C ARG A 314 -14.01 -3.75 -1.26
N MET A 315 -14.44 -2.73 -0.53
CA MET A 315 -14.32 -1.34 -0.97
C MET A 315 -12.86 -0.92 -1.14
N LEU A 316 -11.98 -1.27 -0.19
CA LEU A 316 -10.56 -0.96 -0.31
C LEU A 316 -9.92 -1.68 -1.50
N ARG A 317 -10.22 -2.98 -1.69
CA ARG A 317 -9.70 -3.75 -2.81
C ARG A 317 -10.05 -3.12 -4.15
N LEU A 318 -11.32 -2.78 -4.36
CA LEU A 318 -11.77 -2.15 -5.60
C LEU A 318 -11.08 -0.80 -5.84
N LEU A 319 -10.96 0.04 -4.80
CA LEU A 319 -10.26 1.33 -4.89
C LEU A 319 -8.79 1.14 -5.30
N VAL A 320 -8.10 0.14 -4.73
CA VAL A 320 -6.68 -0.10 -5.05
C VAL A 320 -6.52 -0.64 -6.46
N LEU A 321 -7.35 -1.60 -6.87
CA LEU A 321 -7.29 -2.19 -8.22
C LEU A 321 -7.65 -1.17 -9.31
N GLU A 322 -8.67 -0.33 -9.09
CA GLU A 322 -8.99 0.78 -9.99
C GLU A 322 -7.80 1.76 -10.11
N THR A 323 -7.18 2.10 -8.97
CA THR A 323 -6.02 2.99 -8.96
C THR A 323 -4.84 2.37 -9.72
N ALA A 324 -4.57 1.09 -9.52
CA ALA A 324 -3.52 0.35 -10.23
C ALA A 324 -3.78 0.32 -11.74
N TRP A 325 -5.01 -0.03 -12.13
CA TRP A 325 -5.45 0.00 -13.53
C TRP A 325 -5.29 1.40 -14.15
N ARG A 326 -5.66 2.44 -13.42
CA ARG A 326 -5.51 3.83 -13.88
C ARG A 326 -4.04 4.21 -14.09
N ILE A 327 -3.14 3.78 -13.21
CA ILE A 327 -1.69 3.99 -13.39
C ILE A 327 -1.21 3.33 -14.68
N ASP A 328 -1.61 2.08 -14.92
CA ASP A 328 -1.18 1.32 -16.09
C ASP A 328 -1.73 1.90 -17.41
N ASN A 329 -2.92 2.52 -17.39
CA ASN A 329 -3.56 3.09 -18.58
C ASN A 329 -3.34 4.61 -18.76
N SER A 330 -2.70 5.27 -17.80
CA SER A 330 -2.39 6.70 -17.90
C SER A 330 -1.02 7.02 -17.33
N SER A 331 -0.95 7.44 -16.07
CA SER A 331 0.30 7.69 -15.37
C SER A 331 0.11 7.84 -13.86
N THR A 332 1.18 7.65 -13.11
CA THR A 332 1.23 7.96 -11.67
C THR A 332 0.86 9.43 -11.36
N LYS A 333 1.17 10.36 -12.28
CA LYS A 333 0.84 11.78 -12.12
C LYS A 333 -0.67 12.03 -12.19
N GLU A 334 -1.36 11.38 -13.13
CA GLU A 334 -2.81 11.48 -13.28
C GLU A 334 -3.55 10.76 -12.15
N ALA A 335 -3.11 9.57 -11.78
CA ALA A 335 -3.66 8.78 -10.67
C ALA A 335 -3.30 9.33 -9.26
N ARG A 336 -2.62 10.47 -9.15
CA ARG A 336 -2.09 10.98 -7.87
C ARG A 336 -3.16 11.19 -6.79
N THR A 337 -4.37 11.57 -7.17
CA THR A 337 -5.49 11.73 -6.21
C THR A 337 -5.91 10.38 -5.65
N ASP A 338 -6.02 9.38 -6.52
CA ASP A 338 -6.44 8.03 -6.16
C ASP A 338 -5.38 7.34 -5.29
N ILE A 339 -4.11 7.44 -5.67
CA ILE A 339 -2.96 6.96 -4.87
C ILE A 339 -2.99 7.57 -3.46
N ALA A 340 -3.26 8.87 -3.35
CA ALA A 340 -3.36 9.52 -2.04
C ALA A 340 -4.58 9.01 -1.25
N THR A 341 -5.72 8.76 -1.92
CA THR A 341 -6.93 8.21 -1.30
C THR A 341 -6.71 6.80 -0.79
N VAL A 342 -6.10 5.93 -1.59
CA VAL A 342 -5.68 4.58 -1.18
C VAL A 342 -4.85 4.63 0.09
N LYS A 343 -3.86 5.53 0.14
CA LYS A 343 -2.88 5.60 1.23
C LYS A 343 -3.52 5.83 2.61
N PHE A 344 -4.40 6.81 2.76
CA PHE A 344 -5.03 7.04 4.07
C PHE A 344 -6.21 6.11 4.36
N THR A 345 -6.79 5.45 3.33
CA THR A 345 -7.90 4.51 3.53
C THR A 345 -7.39 3.17 4.06
N MET A 346 -6.24 2.68 3.58
CA MET A 346 -5.73 1.35 3.95
C MET A 346 -5.44 1.23 5.46
N ALA A 347 -4.86 2.26 6.08
CA ALA A 347 -4.53 2.26 7.51
C ALA A 347 -5.80 2.14 8.37
N LYS A 348 -6.86 2.87 8.00
CA LYS A 348 -8.16 2.81 8.66
C LYS A 348 -8.77 1.41 8.55
N VAL A 349 -8.77 0.82 7.35
CA VAL A 349 -9.36 -0.52 7.13
C VAL A 349 -8.60 -1.58 7.92
N LEU A 350 -7.26 -1.57 7.91
CA LEU A 350 -6.45 -2.50 8.68
C LEU A 350 -6.77 -2.41 10.18
N ARG A 351 -6.83 -1.18 10.72
CA ARG A 351 -7.18 -0.94 12.13
C ARG A 351 -8.55 -1.52 12.46
N ASP A 352 -9.56 -1.20 11.67
CA ASP A 352 -10.95 -1.55 11.99
C ASP A 352 -11.18 -3.07 11.84
N VAL A 353 -10.64 -3.70 10.79
CA VAL A 353 -10.76 -5.16 10.58
C VAL A 353 -9.99 -5.94 11.64
N SER A 354 -8.73 -5.57 11.92
CA SER A 354 -7.94 -6.25 12.95
C SER A 354 -8.53 -6.06 14.35
N PHE A 355 -9.08 -4.88 14.66
CA PHE A 355 -9.81 -4.64 15.91
C PHE A 355 -11.05 -5.53 16.04
N ASN A 356 -11.86 -5.65 14.98
CA ASN A 356 -13.03 -6.53 14.98
C ASN A 356 -12.64 -7.99 15.18
N ALA A 357 -11.58 -8.46 14.52
CA ALA A 357 -11.06 -9.81 14.67
C ALA A 357 -10.55 -10.07 16.10
N LEU A 358 -9.77 -9.14 16.67
CA LEU A 358 -9.32 -9.18 18.06
C LEU A 358 -10.52 -9.37 19.02
N HIS A 359 -11.57 -8.58 18.87
CA HIS A 359 -12.75 -8.64 19.73
C HIS A 359 -13.50 -9.96 19.61
N ILE A 360 -13.59 -10.54 18.41
CA ILE A 360 -14.27 -11.84 18.21
C ILE A 360 -13.44 -12.99 18.79
N LEU A 361 -12.11 -12.92 18.70
CA LEU A 361 -11.24 -13.89 19.35
C LEU A 361 -11.17 -13.71 20.88
N GLY A 362 -11.52 -12.54 21.39
CA GLY A 362 -11.45 -12.20 22.81
C GLY A 362 -9.99 -12.12 23.28
N SER A 363 -9.71 -12.56 24.52
CA SER A 363 -8.36 -12.51 25.09
C SER A 363 -7.31 -13.24 24.23
N LEU A 364 -7.69 -14.30 23.51
CA LEU A 364 -6.78 -14.99 22.58
C LEU A 364 -6.22 -14.04 21.50
N GLY A 365 -7.06 -13.15 20.96
CA GLY A 365 -6.66 -12.19 19.94
C GLY A 365 -5.63 -11.17 20.42
N THR A 366 -5.51 -10.95 21.75
CA THR A 366 -4.55 -10.01 22.35
C THR A 366 -3.21 -10.66 22.73
N THR A 367 -3.00 -11.92 22.37
CA THR A 367 -1.78 -12.67 22.62
C THR A 367 -0.94 -12.83 21.36
N ASP A 368 0.29 -13.30 21.52
CA ASP A 368 1.19 -13.70 20.44
C ASP A 368 0.87 -15.07 19.81
N LEU A 369 -0.18 -15.73 20.30
CA LEU A 369 -0.71 -16.96 19.69
C LEU A 369 -1.44 -16.70 18.36
N THR A 370 -1.72 -15.44 18.06
CA THR A 370 -2.31 -14.99 16.79
C THR A 370 -1.58 -13.75 16.27
N PRO A 371 -1.55 -13.51 14.94
CA PRO A 371 -0.92 -12.33 14.37
C PRO A 371 -1.72 -11.03 14.59
N LEU A 372 -2.94 -11.11 15.13
CA LEU A 372 -3.91 -10.01 15.15
C LEU A 372 -3.44 -8.79 15.92
N GLN A 373 -2.78 -9.00 17.08
CA GLN A 373 -2.24 -7.89 17.87
C GLN A 373 -1.17 -7.12 17.10
N ALA A 374 -0.26 -7.82 16.42
CA ALA A 374 0.77 -7.22 15.60
C ALA A 374 0.16 -6.48 14.39
N MET A 375 -0.87 -7.03 13.75
CA MET A 375 -1.61 -6.37 12.67
C MET A 375 -2.24 -5.07 13.16
N TYR A 376 -2.95 -5.10 14.27
CA TYR A 376 -3.57 -3.91 14.87
C TYR A 376 -2.51 -2.84 15.24
N ALA A 377 -1.42 -3.25 15.89
CA ALA A 377 -0.33 -2.36 16.27
C ALA A 377 0.40 -1.75 15.07
N SER A 378 0.39 -2.40 13.90
CA SER A 378 1.02 -1.90 12.68
C SER A 378 0.17 -0.86 11.94
N ALA A 379 -1.14 -0.81 12.17
CA ALA A 379 -2.04 0.10 11.44
C ALA A 379 -1.66 1.59 11.55
N PRO A 380 -1.27 2.15 12.72
CA PRO A 380 -0.76 3.52 12.80
C PRO A 380 0.48 3.76 11.94
N THR A 381 1.39 2.78 11.87
CA THR A 381 2.60 2.87 11.03
C THR A 381 2.22 2.97 9.55
N MET A 382 1.21 2.22 9.10
CA MET A 382 0.69 2.34 7.74
C MET A 382 0.10 3.72 7.45
N GLY A 383 -0.42 4.42 8.46
CA GLY A 383 -0.89 5.80 8.36
C GLY A 383 0.21 6.87 8.32
N LEU A 384 1.45 6.51 8.70
CA LEU A 384 2.58 7.43 8.79
C LEU A 384 3.63 7.22 7.69
N ALA A 385 3.97 5.95 7.38
CA ALA A 385 4.99 5.62 6.39
C ALA A 385 4.60 6.11 4.98
N ASP A 386 5.57 6.48 4.16
CA ASP A 386 5.41 7.01 2.80
C ASP A 386 4.51 8.26 2.70
N GLY A 387 4.49 9.04 3.77
CA GLY A 387 3.71 10.26 3.96
C GLY A 387 2.51 10.05 4.88
N ALA A 388 2.37 10.94 5.87
CA ALA A 388 1.27 10.87 6.83
C ALA A 388 -0.11 11.03 6.16
N ASP A 389 -1.13 10.39 6.74
CA ASP A 389 -2.52 10.43 6.26
C ASP A 389 -3.02 11.88 6.06
N GLU A 390 -2.62 12.80 6.93
CA GLU A 390 -2.98 14.22 6.88
C GLU A 390 -2.45 14.91 5.62
N VAL A 391 -1.22 14.59 5.21
CA VAL A 391 -0.60 15.11 3.97
C VAL A 391 -1.38 14.62 2.75
N HIS A 392 -1.77 13.35 2.75
CA HIS A 392 -2.55 12.75 1.67
C HIS A 392 -3.98 13.31 1.62
N LYS A 393 -4.67 13.43 2.76
CA LYS A 393 -6.01 14.05 2.86
C LYS A 393 -6.00 15.50 2.37
N ALA A 394 -5.01 16.29 2.81
CA ALA A 394 -4.85 17.68 2.34
C ALA A 394 -4.57 17.72 0.82
N THR A 395 -3.84 16.77 0.28
CA THR A 395 -3.58 16.67 -1.17
C THR A 395 -4.87 16.37 -1.93
N VAL A 396 -5.66 15.39 -1.49
CA VAL A 396 -6.95 15.05 -2.11
C VAL A 396 -7.89 16.24 -2.07
N ALA A 397 -8.08 16.86 -0.89
CA ALA A 397 -8.98 18.01 -0.75
C ALA A 397 -8.60 19.16 -1.69
N ARG A 398 -7.32 19.53 -1.73
CA ARG A 398 -6.85 20.61 -2.63
C ARG A 398 -7.04 20.28 -4.11
N ARG A 399 -6.88 19.01 -4.51
CA ARG A 399 -7.06 18.61 -5.91
C ARG A 399 -8.53 18.59 -6.30
N VAL A 400 -9.38 17.97 -5.47
CA VAL A 400 -10.84 17.96 -5.69
C VAL A 400 -11.39 19.37 -5.78
N LEU A 401 -11.01 20.28 -4.88
CA LEU A 401 -11.51 21.65 -4.88
C LEU A 401 -11.10 22.46 -6.13
N ARG A 402 -10.07 22.06 -6.88
CA ARG A 402 -9.69 22.74 -8.14
C ARG A 402 -10.74 22.59 -9.24
N ASP A 403 -11.55 21.53 -9.18
CA ASP A 403 -12.58 21.25 -10.18
C ASP A 403 -13.87 22.05 -9.89
N TYR A 404 -13.88 22.83 -8.81
CA TYR A 404 -14.99 23.66 -8.41
C TYR A 404 -14.64 25.14 -8.51
N SER A 405 -15.60 25.93 -9.01
CA SER A 405 -15.52 27.39 -9.02
C SER A 405 -16.59 27.98 -8.10
N PRO A 406 -16.31 29.09 -7.42
CA PRO A 406 -17.35 29.80 -6.67
C PRO A 406 -18.51 30.15 -7.59
N GLN A 407 -19.75 29.90 -7.12
CA GLN A 407 -20.93 30.29 -7.86
C GLN A 407 -21.04 31.82 -7.92
N GLN A 408 -21.48 32.34 -9.05
CA GLN A 408 -21.64 33.78 -9.23
C GLN A 408 -22.85 34.33 -8.44
N HIS A 409 -23.79 33.48 -8.07
CA HIS A 409 -24.95 33.87 -7.32
C HIS A 409 -24.60 34.16 -5.83
N PRO A 410 -24.96 35.34 -5.26
CA PRO A 410 -24.51 35.71 -3.92
C PRO A 410 -25.00 34.80 -2.79
N TYR A 411 -26.08 34.07 -3.02
CA TYR A 411 -26.72 33.17 -2.04
C TYR A 411 -26.31 31.69 -2.25
N TRP A 412 -25.48 31.37 -3.24
CA TRP A 412 -25.00 30.02 -3.46
C TRP A 412 -23.85 29.71 -2.49
N PRO A 413 -23.81 28.51 -1.89
CA PRO A 413 -24.77 27.39 -1.94
C PRO A 413 -25.86 27.46 -0.84
N THR A 414 -25.89 28.47 0.02
CA THR A 414 -26.80 28.56 1.19
C THR A 414 -28.29 28.55 0.81
N GLU A 415 -28.63 29.13 -0.34
CA GLU A 415 -29.98 29.12 -0.88
C GLU A 415 -30.09 28.20 -2.13
N TYR A 416 -29.58 26.99 -2.03
CA TYR A 416 -29.53 26.05 -3.16
C TYR A 416 -30.89 25.80 -3.81
N LEU A 417 -31.93 25.47 -3.02
CA LEU A 417 -33.25 25.18 -3.55
C LEU A 417 -33.96 26.44 -4.09
N PRO A 418 -33.93 27.59 -3.43
CA PRO A 418 -34.45 28.84 -4.01
C PRO A 418 -33.77 29.19 -5.34
N ALA A 419 -32.46 29.15 -5.40
CA ALA A 419 -31.70 29.42 -6.65
C ALA A 419 -32.04 28.43 -7.79
N LYS A 420 -32.15 27.15 -7.50
CA LYS A 420 -32.57 26.13 -8.48
C LYS A 420 -34.00 26.33 -8.98
N ARG A 421 -34.91 26.73 -8.06
CA ARG A 421 -36.30 27.05 -8.43
C ARG A 421 -36.36 28.25 -9.34
N ALA A 422 -35.66 29.35 -9.01
CA ALA A 422 -35.59 30.51 -9.84
C ALA A 422 -35.11 30.19 -11.25
N ALA A 423 -33.94 29.51 -11.35
CA ALA A 423 -33.36 29.10 -12.61
C ALA A 423 -34.29 28.13 -13.42
N ALA A 424 -35.08 27.30 -12.73
CA ALA A 424 -36.07 26.45 -13.38
C ALA A 424 -37.24 27.25 -13.96
N TRP A 425 -37.74 28.26 -13.25
CA TRP A 425 -38.79 29.16 -13.77
C TRP A 425 -38.28 29.94 -14.98
N ASP A 426 -37.08 30.53 -14.89
CA ASP A 426 -36.46 31.25 -16.02
C ASP A 426 -36.31 30.34 -17.25
N LYS A 427 -35.89 29.09 -17.06
CA LYS A 427 -35.80 28.10 -18.15
C LYS A 427 -37.15 27.77 -18.80
N PHE A 428 -38.24 27.84 -18.05
CA PHE A 428 -39.60 27.58 -18.54
C PHE A 428 -40.28 28.80 -19.12
N GLU A 429 -39.72 30.00 -18.97
CA GLU A 429 -40.39 31.26 -19.36
C GLU A 429 -40.84 31.24 -20.86
N SER A 430 -39.98 30.86 -21.79
CA SER A 430 -40.33 30.77 -23.20
C SER A 430 -41.43 29.73 -23.48
N LYS A 431 -41.52 28.66 -22.69
CA LYS A 431 -42.63 27.68 -22.79
C LYS A 431 -43.93 28.23 -22.26
N PHE A 432 -43.87 29.03 -21.20
CA PHE A 432 -45.02 29.70 -20.58
C PHE A 432 -45.55 30.84 -21.46
N GLU A 433 -44.66 31.50 -22.21
CA GLU A 433 -45.08 32.49 -23.23
C GLU A 433 -45.80 31.82 -24.38
N ALA A 434 -45.35 30.63 -24.82
CA ALA A 434 -45.97 29.86 -25.91
C ALA A 434 -47.27 29.18 -25.46
N ASP A 435 -47.42 28.84 -24.18
CA ASP A 435 -48.58 28.16 -23.58
C ASP A 435 -48.94 28.73 -22.20
N PRO A 436 -49.81 29.74 -22.15
CA PRO A 436 -50.27 30.36 -20.90
C PRO A 436 -51.04 29.40 -19.97
N GLU A 437 -51.67 28.34 -20.49
CA GLU A 437 -52.37 27.35 -19.67
C GLU A 437 -51.37 26.49 -18.91
N LEU A 438 -50.21 26.18 -19.52
CA LEU A 438 -49.11 25.49 -18.85
C LEU A 438 -48.57 26.34 -17.67
N ARG A 439 -48.49 27.68 -17.82
CA ARG A 439 -48.08 28.56 -16.72
C ARG A 439 -49.10 28.53 -15.56
N ALA A 440 -50.39 28.62 -15.90
CA ALA A 440 -51.44 28.55 -14.88
C ALA A 440 -51.40 27.21 -14.11
N SER A 441 -51.18 26.13 -14.84
CA SER A 441 -51.02 24.81 -14.24
C SER A 441 -49.81 24.72 -13.32
N ALA A 442 -48.64 25.26 -13.71
CA ALA A 442 -47.45 25.28 -12.89
C ALA A 442 -47.63 26.09 -11.58
N GLU A 443 -48.34 27.22 -11.65
CA GLU A 443 -48.68 28.04 -10.48
C GLU A 443 -49.63 27.30 -9.54
N ALA A 444 -50.66 26.62 -10.10
CA ALA A 444 -51.60 25.82 -9.32
C ALA A 444 -50.88 24.66 -8.62
N TYR A 445 -49.97 24.00 -9.30
CA TYR A 445 -49.13 22.93 -8.73
C TYR A 445 -48.27 23.46 -7.57
N LYS A 446 -47.64 24.62 -7.74
CA LYS A 446 -46.87 25.29 -6.68
C LYS A 446 -47.68 25.58 -5.43
N LYS A 447 -48.94 26.05 -5.60
CA LYS A 447 -49.88 26.32 -4.51
C LYS A 447 -50.37 25.05 -3.83
N TYR A 448 -50.68 24.00 -4.58
CA TYR A 448 -51.11 22.70 -4.08
C TYR A 448 -50.07 22.05 -3.15
N PHE A 449 -48.83 22.05 -3.53
CA PHE A 449 -47.75 21.46 -2.71
C PHE A 449 -47.28 22.34 -1.55
N ARG A 450 -47.49 23.64 -1.64
CA ARG A 450 -47.19 24.56 -0.53
C ARG A 450 -48.14 24.36 0.65
N ASN A 451 -49.40 23.99 0.38
CA ASN A 451 -50.41 23.78 1.40
C ASN A 451 -50.42 22.37 2.01
N ARG A 452 -49.54 21.48 1.55
CA ARG A 452 -49.39 20.11 2.08
C ARG A 452 -48.14 19.92 2.95
N ARG A 453 -47.37 20.96 3.16
CA ARG A 453 -46.24 20.98 4.11
C ARG A 453 -46.65 21.77 5.33
#